data_eaff20ae57c2d1ce5ade95e30e13b276
#
_entry.id   eaff20ae57c2d1ce5ade95e30e13b276
#
_cell.length_a   1.000
_cell.length_b   1.000
_cell.length_c   1.000
_cell.angle_alpha   90.00
_cell.angle_beta   90.00
_cell.angle_gamma   90.00
#
_symmetry.space_group_name_H-M   'P 1'
#
loop_
_entity.id
_entity.type
_entity.pdbx_description
1 polymer ?
#
loop_
_entity_poly.entity_id
_entity_poly.type
_entity_poly.pdbx_seq_one_letter_code
_entity_poly.pdbx_strand_id
1 'polypeptide(L)'
;MNKLLPLFFINLENKIMKLPNYLYLLTIILYTSCNNNSDLVKKVAGMHQVIKTQYAPDKRVAVFDVHFNFSGDKMLASGMTDSKEAYLQLVASLKTMEIAFIDSIRVLPDTVVGNKMFAIARNSVINIRSAPKHSAELGTQGLLGMSLKILDKQGDFYRVQTPDRYISWVDKGGIQRMDKSEFNAWNNAKKVIFVKNYGYVFATKKSNAGIISDITLGGLLKYVSENATFYEVEYPDKRTGFIKKSESFIYKNWLQQLQPSKESIETIAKRMEGFPYLWGGTSSKGMDCSGFTKMVYLMNGFIIPRDASQQIKAGKAVDANLDFTTLEKGDLLFFGKKATTEKKQRVVHVGIWLGNDKMEFIHASGNVHTSSMNENEPNFDEMNKNRYLGSKRYLNVKSALIIDLKSKIKL
;
A
#
# COMPACT_ATOMS: atom_id res chain seq x y z
N MET A 1 -12.16 12.05 -68.34
CA MET A 1 -12.43 10.99 -69.32
C MET A 1 -13.11 9.82 -68.61
N ASN A 2 -14.37 9.66 -68.94
CA ASN A 2 -15.29 8.64 -68.43
C ASN A 2 -14.87 7.23 -68.87
N LYS A 3 -15.07 6.23 -68.02
CA LYS A 3 -15.57 4.91 -68.45
C LYS A 3 -16.35 4.25 -67.32
N LEU A 4 -17.66 4.22 -67.52
CA LEU A 4 -18.64 3.36 -66.88
C LEU A 4 -18.45 1.92 -67.35
N LEU A 5 -18.67 0.93 -66.47
CA LEU A 5 -18.87 -0.47 -66.79
C LEU A 5 -20.22 -0.93 -66.24
N PRO A 6 -20.99 -1.77 -66.95
CA PRO A 6 -22.41 -1.97 -66.78
C PRO A 6 -22.77 -3.03 -65.72
N LEU A 7 -23.94 -2.81 -65.11
CA LEU A 7 -24.65 -3.76 -64.23
C LEU A 7 -25.19 -4.96 -65.08
N PHE A 8 -24.83 -6.18 -64.63
CA PHE A 8 -25.55 -7.38 -65.03
C PHE A 8 -26.58 -7.74 -63.96
N PHE A 9 -27.86 -7.67 -64.35
CA PHE A 9 -28.98 -8.27 -63.61
C PHE A 9 -29.05 -9.75 -63.97
N ILE A 10 -28.92 -10.62 -62.94
CA ILE A 10 -29.27 -12.04 -63.08
C ILE A 10 -30.53 -12.27 -62.24
N ASN A 11 -31.61 -12.59 -62.95
CA ASN A 11 -32.88 -13.10 -62.43
C ASN A 11 -32.62 -14.52 -61.89
N LEU A 12 -32.85 -14.75 -60.60
CA LEU A 12 -32.91 -16.10 -60.01
C LEU A 12 -34.34 -16.38 -59.58
N GLU A 13 -34.98 -17.24 -60.37
CA GLU A 13 -36.27 -17.80 -60.06
C GLU A 13 -36.27 -18.61 -58.76
N ASN A 14 -37.36 -18.48 -57.98
CA ASN A 14 -37.66 -19.20 -56.75
C ASN A 14 -37.73 -20.72 -57.01
N LYS A 15 -36.74 -21.46 -56.48
CA LYS A 15 -36.85 -22.88 -56.15
C LYS A 15 -36.81 -23.06 -54.65
N ILE A 16 -38.00 -23.22 -54.04
CA ILE A 16 -38.12 -23.65 -52.65
C ILE A 16 -37.72 -25.11 -52.57
N MET A 17 -36.50 -25.35 -52.12
CA MET A 17 -36.02 -26.67 -51.78
C MET A 17 -36.46 -27.02 -50.35
N LYS A 18 -37.33 -28.02 -50.19
CA LYS A 18 -37.68 -28.60 -48.89
C LYS A 18 -36.43 -29.20 -48.25
N LEU A 19 -35.88 -28.57 -47.22
CA LEU A 19 -34.81 -29.12 -46.38
C LEU A 19 -35.38 -30.26 -45.52
N PRO A 20 -34.68 -31.42 -45.43
CA PRO A 20 -35.14 -32.55 -44.62
C PRO A 20 -35.02 -32.24 -43.12
N ASN A 21 -35.93 -32.83 -42.35
CA ASN A 21 -36.11 -32.65 -40.91
C ASN A 21 -34.83 -32.87 -39.99
N TYR A 22 -33.76 -33.33 -40.52
CA TYR A 22 -32.48 -33.50 -39.84
C TYR A 22 -31.70 -32.19 -39.57
N LEU A 23 -32.01 -31.09 -40.27
CA LEU A 23 -31.35 -29.79 -40.08
C LEU A 23 -31.88 -29.06 -38.80
N TYR A 24 -33.10 -29.35 -38.39
CA TYR A 24 -33.65 -28.79 -37.12
C TYR A 24 -33.06 -29.37 -35.87
N LEU A 25 -32.56 -30.64 -35.90
CA LEU A 25 -31.89 -31.24 -34.75
C LEU A 25 -30.48 -30.67 -34.55
N LEU A 26 -29.77 -30.31 -35.63
CA LEU A 26 -28.41 -29.73 -35.53
C LEU A 26 -28.43 -28.26 -34.99
N THR A 27 -29.46 -27.50 -35.32
CA THR A 27 -29.60 -26.13 -34.80
C THR A 27 -29.99 -26.07 -33.34
N ILE A 28 -30.77 -27.03 -32.83
CA ILE A 28 -31.12 -27.10 -31.39
C ILE A 28 -29.89 -27.47 -30.54
N ILE A 29 -29.00 -28.35 -31.04
CA ILE A 29 -27.76 -28.72 -30.33
C ILE A 29 -26.77 -27.53 -30.23
N LEU A 30 -26.70 -26.67 -31.26
CA LEU A 30 -25.88 -25.45 -31.24
C LEU A 30 -26.40 -24.38 -30.26
N TYR A 31 -27.73 -24.27 -30.08
CA TYR A 31 -28.32 -23.32 -29.12
C TYR A 31 -28.18 -23.76 -27.66
N THR A 32 -28.18 -25.06 -27.37
CA THR A 32 -27.96 -25.57 -26.01
C THR A 32 -26.51 -25.45 -25.58
N SER A 33 -25.54 -25.56 -26.50
CA SER A 33 -24.12 -25.40 -26.20
C SER A 33 -23.74 -23.95 -25.84
N CYS A 34 -24.36 -22.94 -26.48
CA CYS A 34 -24.11 -21.52 -26.13
C CYS A 34 -24.69 -21.12 -24.76
N ASN A 35 -25.82 -21.65 -24.35
CA ASN A 35 -26.42 -21.33 -23.05
C ASN A 35 -25.63 -21.95 -21.89
N ASN A 36 -25.12 -23.18 -22.03
CA ASN A 36 -24.32 -23.83 -20.98
C ASN A 36 -23.01 -23.06 -20.68
N ASN A 37 -22.35 -22.50 -21.68
CA ASN A 37 -21.13 -21.71 -21.47
C ASN A 37 -21.40 -20.39 -20.72
N SER A 38 -22.52 -19.73 -20.99
CA SER A 38 -22.89 -18.47 -20.31
C SER A 38 -23.11 -18.68 -18.82
N ASP A 39 -23.81 -19.75 -18.43
CA ASP A 39 -24.11 -20.06 -17.03
C ASP A 39 -22.87 -20.53 -16.27
N LEU A 40 -21.99 -21.27 -16.91
CA LEU A 40 -20.71 -21.67 -16.36
C LEU A 40 -19.81 -20.45 -16.07
N VAL A 41 -19.69 -19.53 -17.02
CA VAL A 41 -18.92 -18.29 -16.85
C VAL A 41 -19.47 -17.49 -15.65
N LYS A 42 -20.79 -17.36 -15.51
CA LYS A 42 -21.42 -16.66 -14.37
C LYS A 42 -21.14 -17.35 -13.04
N LYS A 43 -21.23 -18.69 -12.96
CA LYS A 43 -20.92 -19.47 -11.76
C LYS A 43 -19.45 -19.30 -11.33
N VAL A 44 -18.51 -19.40 -12.28
CA VAL A 44 -17.08 -19.19 -12.02
C VAL A 44 -16.80 -17.76 -11.57
N ALA A 45 -17.40 -16.75 -12.21
CA ALA A 45 -17.27 -15.36 -11.80
C ALA A 45 -17.83 -15.09 -10.39
N GLY A 46 -18.97 -15.67 -10.05
CA GLY A 46 -19.55 -15.59 -8.70
C GLY A 46 -18.63 -16.19 -7.64
N MET A 47 -18.16 -17.43 -7.85
CA MET A 47 -17.19 -18.10 -6.98
C MET A 47 -15.89 -17.29 -6.82
N HIS A 48 -15.29 -16.82 -7.91
CA HIS A 48 -14.11 -15.97 -7.91
C HIS A 48 -14.32 -14.72 -7.04
N GLN A 49 -15.45 -14.03 -7.20
CA GLN A 49 -15.75 -12.81 -6.44
C GLN A 49 -15.89 -13.10 -4.94
N VAL A 50 -16.50 -14.23 -4.55
CA VAL A 50 -16.62 -14.64 -3.14
C VAL A 50 -15.22 -14.84 -2.53
N ILE A 51 -14.36 -15.64 -3.19
CA ILE A 51 -13.00 -15.91 -2.72
C ILE A 51 -12.17 -14.63 -2.65
N LYS A 52 -12.24 -13.79 -3.68
CA LYS A 52 -11.55 -12.50 -3.71
C LYS A 52 -11.98 -11.59 -2.56
N THR A 53 -13.28 -11.53 -2.28
CA THR A 53 -13.82 -10.69 -1.19
C THR A 53 -13.37 -11.20 0.18
N GLN A 54 -13.27 -12.51 0.35
CA GLN A 54 -12.84 -13.14 1.60
C GLN A 54 -11.33 -12.95 1.87
N TYR A 55 -10.47 -13.19 0.87
CA TYR A 55 -9.02 -13.26 1.07
C TYR A 55 -8.26 -12.00 0.63
N ALA A 56 -8.77 -11.25 -0.32
CA ALA A 56 -8.13 -10.06 -0.86
C ALA A 56 -9.12 -8.90 -1.09
N PRO A 57 -9.83 -8.45 -0.04
CA PRO A 57 -10.81 -7.36 -0.14
C PRO A 57 -10.16 -6.01 -0.47
N ASP A 58 -8.86 -5.87 -0.25
CA ASP A 58 -8.06 -4.70 -0.59
C ASP A 58 -6.78 -5.12 -1.31
N LYS A 59 -6.73 -4.87 -2.62
CA LYS A 59 -5.61 -5.22 -3.51
C LYS A 59 -4.27 -4.58 -3.14
N ARG A 60 -4.27 -3.60 -2.23
CA ARG A 60 -3.05 -2.92 -1.76
C ARG A 60 -2.31 -3.70 -0.68
N VAL A 61 -2.98 -4.65 -0.01
CA VAL A 61 -2.44 -5.42 1.13
C VAL A 61 -2.56 -6.93 0.96
N ALA A 62 -3.22 -7.40 -0.10
CA ALA A 62 -3.34 -8.80 -0.48
C ALA A 62 -3.41 -8.93 -1.99
N VAL A 63 -2.90 -10.04 -2.53
CA VAL A 63 -2.89 -10.32 -3.97
C VAL A 63 -3.86 -11.45 -4.26
N PHE A 64 -4.87 -11.18 -5.08
CA PHE A 64 -5.72 -12.19 -5.71
C PHE A 64 -6.10 -11.68 -7.10
N ASP A 65 -5.21 -11.93 -8.05
CA ASP A 65 -5.29 -11.48 -9.45
C ASP A 65 -5.35 -12.72 -10.34
N VAL A 66 -6.50 -13.40 -10.30
CA VAL A 66 -6.77 -14.65 -11.02
C VAL A 66 -7.77 -14.38 -12.14
N HIS A 67 -7.51 -14.93 -13.29
CA HIS A 67 -8.31 -14.80 -14.51
C HIS A 67 -8.67 -16.16 -15.07
N PHE A 68 -9.83 -16.25 -15.72
CA PHE A 68 -10.32 -17.45 -16.36
C PHE A 68 -10.56 -17.20 -17.83
N ASN A 69 -9.86 -17.95 -18.69
CA ASN A 69 -10.01 -17.89 -20.15
C ASN A 69 -10.61 -19.22 -20.63
N PHE A 70 -11.76 -19.14 -21.28
CA PHE A 70 -12.45 -20.30 -21.85
C PHE A 70 -12.10 -20.45 -23.33
N SER A 71 -11.70 -21.66 -23.74
CA SER A 71 -11.41 -22.02 -25.12
C SER A 71 -12.03 -23.39 -25.43
N GLY A 72 -13.21 -23.41 -26.05
CA GLY A 72 -14.05 -24.60 -26.21
C GLY A 72 -14.40 -25.17 -24.83
N ASP A 73 -14.18 -26.46 -24.64
CA ASP A 73 -14.49 -27.17 -23.39
C ASP A 73 -13.37 -27.06 -22.32
N LYS A 74 -12.32 -26.30 -22.61
CA LYS A 74 -11.18 -26.12 -21.69
C LYS A 74 -11.19 -24.71 -21.09
N MET A 75 -10.91 -24.66 -19.77
CA MET A 75 -10.71 -23.42 -19.04
C MET A 75 -9.24 -23.31 -18.62
N LEU A 76 -8.61 -22.16 -18.87
CA LEU A 76 -7.30 -21.81 -18.31
C LEU A 76 -7.53 -20.90 -17.09
N ALA A 77 -7.14 -21.35 -15.90
CA ALA A 77 -7.05 -20.53 -14.70
C ALA A 77 -5.62 -20.02 -14.57
N SER A 78 -5.40 -18.71 -14.70
CA SER A 78 -4.08 -18.09 -14.68
C SER A 78 -4.03 -16.88 -13.78
N GLY A 79 -2.81 -16.44 -13.43
CA GLY A 79 -2.61 -15.27 -12.58
C GLY A 79 -1.86 -15.57 -11.28
N MET A 80 -2.21 -14.89 -10.19
CA MET A 80 -1.46 -15.06 -8.94
C MET A 80 -2.27 -14.72 -7.68
N THR A 81 -1.86 -15.31 -6.55
CA THR A 81 -2.35 -14.96 -5.21
C THR A 81 -1.22 -15.07 -4.18
N ASP A 82 -1.27 -14.26 -3.11
CA ASP A 82 -0.36 -14.36 -1.96
C ASP A 82 -0.96 -15.20 -0.80
N SER A 83 -2.18 -15.73 -0.98
CA SER A 83 -2.84 -16.64 -0.03
C SER A 83 -2.91 -18.05 -0.60
N LYS A 84 -2.22 -18.98 0.05
CA LYS A 84 -2.31 -20.40 -0.24
C LYS A 84 -3.73 -20.95 0.02
N GLU A 85 -4.41 -20.44 1.06
CA GLU A 85 -5.76 -20.80 1.42
C GLU A 85 -6.76 -20.41 0.32
N ALA A 86 -6.63 -19.18 -0.23
CA ALA A 86 -7.44 -18.71 -1.35
C ALA A 86 -7.25 -19.60 -2.60
N TYR A 87 -6.00 -19.96 -2.90
CA TYR A 87 -5.68 -20.88 -3.99
C TYR A 87 -6.34 -22.26 -3.79
N LEU A 88 -6.16 -22.87 -2.61
CA LEU A 88 -6.73 -24.18 -2.33
C LEU A 88 -8.26 -24.17 -2.37
N GLN A 89 -8.90 -23.14 -1.84
CA GLN A 89 -10.35 -22.98 -1.92
C GLN A 89 -10.82 -22.82 -3.36
N LEU A 90 -10.12 -22.05 -4.17
CA LEU A 90 -10.42 -21.87 -5.60
C LEU A 90 -10.37 -23.21 -6.34
N VAL A 91 -9.28 -23.97 -6.19
CA VAL A 91 -9.10 -25.27 -6.84
C VAL A 91 -10.17 -26.28 -6.38
N ALA A 92 -10.48 -26.32 -5.09
CA ALA A 92 -11.53 -27.18 -4.55
C ALA A 92 -12.91 -26.82 -5.14
N SER A 93 -13.24 -25.53 -5.21
CA SER A 93 -14.50 -25.06 -5.78
C SER A 93 -14.66 -25.41 -7.25
N LEU A 94 -13.58 -25.27 -8.06
CA LEU A 94 -13.58 -25.66 -9.48
C LEU A 94 -13.79 -27.15 -9.66
N LYS A 95 -13.16 -27.98 -8.82
CA LYS A 95 -13.36 -29.45 -8.83
C LYS A 95 -14.79 -29.84 -8.45
N THR A 96 -15.38 -29.18 -7.46
CA THR A 96 -16.78 -29.41 -7.05
C THR A 96 -17.78 -29.05 -8.15
N MET A 97 -17.43 -28.10 -9.00
CA MET A 97 -18.22 -27.72 -10.18
C MET A 97 -18.00 -28.65 -11.38
N GLU A 98 -17.16 -29.70 -11.21
CA GLU A 98 -16.76 -30.65 -12.29
C GLU A 98 -16.17 -29.98 -13.53
N ILE A 99 -15.48 -28.83 -13.32
CA ILE A 99 -14.86 -28.08 -14.40
C ILE A 99 -13.47 -28.61 -14.66
N ALA A 100 -13.22 -29.10 -15.88
CA ALA A 100 -11.87 -29.39 -16.37
C ALA A 100 -11.11 -28.09 -16.62
N PHE A 101 -9.98 -27.88 -15.94
CA PHE A 101 -9.17 -26.67 -16.13
C PHE A 101 -7.68 -26.95 -16.13
N ILE A 102 -6.95 -26.08 -16.80
CA ILE A 102 -5.48 -26.00 -16.74
C ILE A 102 -5.13 -24.97 -15.66
N ASP A 103 -4.39 -25.42 -14.65
CA ASP A 103 -3.93 -24.57 -13.57
C ASP A 103 -2.58 -23.92 -13.95
N SER A 104 -2.58 -22.59 -14.04
CA SER A 104 -1.40 -21.75 -14.25
C SER A 104 -1.37 -20.59 -13.23
N ILE A 105 -1.92 -20.83 -12.04
CA ILE A 105 -1.96 -19.84 -10.96
C ILE A 105 -0.65 -19.92 -10.15
N ARG A 106 0.04 -18.79 -10.00
CA ARG A 106 1.23 -18.69 -9.16
C ARG A 106 0.84 -18.34 -7.72
N VAL A 107 1.36 -19.08 -6.74
CA VAL A 107 1.22 -18.77 -5.33
C VAL A 107 2.47 -18.03 -4.87
N LEU A 108 2.29 -16.80 -4.37
CA LEU A 108 3.39 -15.95 -3.93
C LEU A 108 3.81 -16.24 -2.48
N PRO A 109 5.10 -16.17 -2.10
CA PRO A 109 6.23 -15.76 -2.94
C PRO A 109 6.53 -16.75 -4.06
N ASP A 110 6.78 -16.20 -5.26
CA ASP A 110 7.09 -17.00 -6.44
C ASP A 110 8.51 -17.60 -6.37
N THR A 111 8.69 -18.76 -6.98
CA THR A 111 10.00 -19.44 -7.08
C THR A 111 11.06 -18.60 -7.80
N VAL A 112 10.66 -17.69 -8.69
CA VAL A 112 11.55 -16.74 -9.39
C VAL A 112 12.34 -15.83 -8.42
N VAL A 113 11.86 -15.65 -7.19
CA VAL A 113 12.55 -14.89 -6.15
C VAL A 113 13.77 -15.63 -5.60
N GLY A 114 13.79 -16.98 -5.66
CA GLY A 114 14.84 -17.82 -5.09
C GLY A 114 14.82 -17.78 -3.54
N ASN A 115 15.95 -18.11 -2.92
CA ASN A 115 16.07 -18.21 -1.45
C ASN A 115 16.11 -16.86 -0.72
N LYS A 116 16.40 -15.74 -1.42
CA LYS A 116 16.43 -14.37 -0.86
C LYS A 116 15.07 -13.71 -0.93
N MET A 117 14.12 -14.22 -0.14
CA MET A 117 12.72 -13.77 -0.08
C MET A 117 12.48 -12.57 0.85
N PHE A 118 13.54 -11.99 1.39
CA PHE A 118 13.46 -10.80 2.25
C PHE A 118 14.39 -9.72 1.71
N ALA A 119 14.15 -8.49 2.14
CA ALA A 119 15.04 -7.39 1.84
C ALA A 119 14.99 -6.31 2.93
N ILE A 120 16.02 -5.48 2.94
CA ILE A 120 16.09 -4.26 3.75
C ILE A 120 16.31 -3.08 2.82
N ALA A 121 15.58 -1.99 3.03
CA ALA A 121 15.77 -0.73 2.32
C ALA A 121 17.18 -0.19 2.62
N ARG A 122 17.97 0.10 1.56
CA ARG A 122 19.38 0.48 1.69
C ARG A 122 19.68 1.95 1.38
N ASN A 123 18.74 2.67 0.78
CA ASN A 123 18.83 4.11 0.53
C ASN A 123 18.06 4.87 1.61
N SER A 124 18.34 6.15 1.79
CA SER A 124 17.64 7.00 2.76
C SER A 124 16.13 6.93 2.61
N VAL A 125 15.66 6.89 1.38
CA VAL A 125 14.28 6.64 0.99
C VAL A 125 14.27 5.77 -0.26
N ILE A 126 13.41 4.77 -0.30
CA ILE A 126 13.14 3.95 -1.48
C ILE A 126 11.73 4.23 -2.00
N ASN A 127 11.58 4.31 -3.32
CA ASN A 127 10.27 4.51 -3.96
C ASN A 127 9.63 3.16 -4.28
N ILE A 128 8.42 2.96 -3.78
CA ILE A 128 7.62 1.76 -4.00
C ILE A 128 6.43 2.13 -4.88
N ARG A 129 6.38 1.56 -6.09
CA ARG A 129 5.54 2.01 -7.21
C ARG A 129 4.44 1.02 -7.56
N SER A 130 3.37 1.51 -8.18
CA SER A 130 2.19 0.73 -8.57
C SER A 130 2.49 -0.37 -9.62
N ALA A 131 3.56 -0.22 -10.41
CA ALA A 131 4.00 -1.17 -11.43
C ALA A 131 5.54 -1.25 -11.49
N PRO A 132 6.12 -2.33 -12.07
CA PRO A 132 7.56 -2.57 -12.12
C PRO A 132 8.26 -1.72 -13.21
N LYS A 133 8.14 -0.40 -13.09
CA LYS A 133 8.81 0.59 -13.95
C LYS A 133 9.00 1.92 -13.24
N HIS A 134 10.06 2.67 -13.57
CA HIS A 134 10.39 3.95 -12.95
C HIS A 134 9.33 5.04 -13.17
N SER A 135 8.63 5.03 -14.29
CA SER A 135 7.56 5.99 -14.62
C SER A 135 6.18 5.64 -13.99
N ALA A 136 6.07 4.52 -13.27
CA ALA A 136 4.83 4.17 -12.59
C ALA A 136 4.56 5.11 -11.40
N GLU A 137 3.27 5.25 -11.08
CA GLU A 137 2.80 6.02 -9.93
C GLU A 137 3.48 5.58 -8.63
N LEU A 138 3.90 6.54 -7.83
CA LEU A 138 4.41 6.29 -6.49
C LEU A 138 3.25 5.88 -5.56
N GLY A 139 3.29 4.67 -5.03
CA GLY A 139 2.27 4.18 -4.09
C GLY A 139 2.63 4.47 -2.64
N THR A 140 3.91 4.27 -2.30
CA THR A 140 4.45 4.55 -0.96
C THR A 140 5.97 4.68 -1.02
N GLN A 141 6.59 5.06 0.10
CA GLN A 141 8.04 5.04 0.27
C GLN A 141 8.42 4.15 1.45
N GLY A 142 9.63 3.58 1.40
CA GLY A 142 10.27 2.92 2.53
C GLY A 142 11.47 3.73 3.01
N LEU A 143 11.70 3.75 4.32
CA LEU A 143 12.83 4.42 4.94
C LEU A 143 14.03 3.47 5.05
N LEU A 144 15.24 4.01 5.10
CA LEU A 144 16.48 3.26 5.32
C LEU A 144 16.31 2.28 6.50
N GLY A 145 16.70 1.03 6.28
CA GLY A 145 16.61 -0.01 7.30
C GLY A 145 15.24 -0.68 7.43
N MET A 146 14.22 -0.24 6.68
CA MET A 146 12.90 -0.87 6.69
C MET A 146 12.97 -2.30 6.16
N SER A 147 12.37 -3.22 6.91
CA SER A 147 12.25 -4.64 6.54
C SER A 147 11.14 -4.85 5.53
N LEU A 148 11.40 -5.69 4.52
CA LEU A 148 10.48 -5.99 3.42
C LEU A 148 10.42 -7.50 3.19
N LYS A 149 9.23 -8.01 2.86
CA LYS A 149 9.04 -9.36 2.33
C LYS A 149 8.96 -9.26 0.80
N ILE A 150 9.73 -10.09 0.08
CA ILE A 150 9.68 -10.15 -1.38
C ILE A 150 8.67 -11.21 -1.80
N LEU A 151 7.78 -10.88 -2.71
CA LEU A 151 6.69 -11.75 -3.18
C LEU A 151 6.91 -12.21 -4.63
N ASP A 152 7.47 -11.34 -5.49
CA ASP A 152 7.61 -11.59 -6.92
C ASP A 152 8.77 -10.77 -7.49
N LYS A 153 9.17 -11.06 -8.73
CA LYS A 153 10.22 -10.35 -9.48
C LYS A 153 9.78 -10.15 -10.92
N GLN A 154 9.96 -8.92 -11.44
CA GLN A 154 9.79 -8.62 -12.85
C GLN A 154 10.90 -7.66 -13.32
N GLY A 155 11.77 -8.12 -14.21
CA GLY A 155 12.95 -7.38 -14.64
C GLY A 155 13.81 -6.98 -13.43
N ASP A 156 14.10 -5.70 -13.32
CA ASP A 156 14.89 -5.09 -12.23
C ASP A 156 14.05 -4.69 -11.00
N PHE A 157 12.77 -5.03 -10.97
CA PHE A 157 11.87 -4.70 -9.86
C PHE A 157 11.46 -5.94 -9.07
N TYR A 158 11.26 -5.73 -7.77
CA TYR A 158 10.72 -6.71 -6.85
C TYR A 158 9.37 -6.25 -6.30
N ARG A 159 8.36 -7.14 -6.32
CA ARG A 159 7.11 -6.92 -5.61
C ARG A 159 7.36 -7.19 -4.13
N VAL A 160 7.14 -6.19 -3.31
CA VAL A 160 7.45 -6.27 -1.88
C VAL A 160 6.22 -5.97 -1.04
N GLN A 161 6.22 -6.50 0.19
CA GLN A 161 5.27 -6.14 1.23
C GLN A 161 6.00 -5.40 2.34
N THR A 162 5.51 -4.22 2.69
CA THR A 162 6.01 -3.37 3.78
C THR A 162 5.45 -3.80 5.15
N PRO A 163 5.98 -3.30 6.29
CA PRO A 163 5.50 -3.64 7.62
C PRO A 163 4.02 -3.35 7.88
N ASP A 164 3.44 -2.32 7.25
CA ASP A 164 2.01 -1.99 7.24
C ASP A 164 1.22 -2.81 6.21
N ARG A 165 1.83 -3.86 5.67
CA ARG A 165 1.28 -4.84 4.72
C ARG A 165 1.04 -4.30 3.31
N TYR A 166 1.42 -3.06 2.99
CA TYR A 166 1.25 -2.51 1.64
C TYR A 166 2.11 -3.28 0.63
N ILE A 167 1.52 -3.69 -0.49
CA ILE A 167 2.16 -4.51 -1.53
C ILE A 167 2.32 -3.69 -2.80
N SER A 168 3.57 -3.51 -3.26
CA SER A 168 3.87 -2.84 -4.52
C SER A 168 5.31 -3.12 -4.98
N TRP A 169 5.84 -2.40 -5.97
CA TRP A 169 7.09 -2.70 -6.66
C TRP A 169 8.21 -1.74 -6.28
N VAL A 170 9.38 -2.26 -5.96
CA VAL A 170 10.60 -1.51 -5.68
C VAL A 170 11.71 -1.88 -6.65
N ASP A 171 12.50 -0.88 -7.06
CA ASP A 171 13.73 -1.09 -7.85
C ASP A 171 14.80 -1.85 -7.06
N LYS A 172 15.54 -2.74 -7.74
CA LYS A 172 16.64 -3.52 -7.14
C LYS A 172 17.71 -2.66 -6.46
N GLY A 173 17.95 -1.45 -6.99
CA GLY A 173 18.92 -0.52 -6.45
C GLY A 173 18.53 0.07 -5.09
N GLY A 174 17.26 0.02 -4.72
CA GLY A 174 16.75 0.54 -3.43
C GLY A 174 16.88 -0.44 -2.26
N ILE A 175 17.12 -1.72 -2.50
CA ILE A 175 17.06 -2.77 -1.48
C ILE A 175 18.31 -3.65 -1.46
N GLN A 176 18.61 -4.18 -0.28
CA GLN A 176 19.54 -5.31 -0.09
C GLN A 176 18.71 -6.58 0.15
N ARG A 177 18.76 -7.52 -0.79
CA ARG A 177 18.09 -8.82 -0.65
C ARG A 177 18.82 -9.70 0.35
N MET A 178 18.05 -10.43 1.13
CA MET A 178 18.52 -11.30 2.20
C MET A 178 17.80 -12.64 2.21
N ASP A 179 18.49 -13.69 2.60
CA ASP A 179 17.85 -14.93 3.02
C ASP A 179 17.24 -14.78 4.44
N LYS A 180 16.63 -15.83 4.94
CA LYS A 180 15.95 -15.80 6.25
C LYS A 180 16.93 -15.57 7.41
N SER A 181 18.14 -16.12 7.34
CA SER A 181 19.17 -16.00 8.38
C SER A 181 19.72 -14.58 8.43
N GLU A 182 20.14 -14.04 7.27
CA GLU A 182 20.61 -12.66 7.12
C GLU A 182 19.56 -11.65 7.60
N PHE A 183 18.29 -11.87 7.22
CA PHE A 183 17.16 -11.02 7.60
C PHE A 183 16.90 -11.04 9.11
N ASN A 184 16.94 -12.22 9.73
CA ASN A 184 16.80 -12.35 11.19
C ASN A 184 17.98 -11.70 11.92
N ALA A 185 19.19 -11.89 11.43
CA ALA A 185 20.39 -11.25 11.98
C ALA A 185 20.28 -9.72 11.92
N TRP A 186 19.82 -9.16 10.79
CA TRP A 186 19.55 -7.73 10.68
C TRP A 186 18.50 -7.27 11.70
N ASN A 187 17.33 -7.92 11.77
CA ASN A 187 16.24 -7.50 12.64
C ASN A 187 16.59 -7.57 14.13
N ASN A 188 17.37 -8.55 14.54
CA ASN A 188 17.80 -8.74 15.92
C ASN A 188 19.00 -7.86 16.32
N ALA A 189 19.73 -7.28 15.37
CA ALA A 189 20.89 -6.45 15.66
C ALA A 189 20.48 -5.17 16.41
N LYS A 190 21.36 -4.69 17.30
CA LYS A 190 21.28 -3.36 17.91
C LYS A 190 21.28 -2.31 16.79
N LYS A 191 20.36 -1.32 16.86
CA LYS A 191 20.19 -0.31 15.81
C LYS A 191 20.24 1.10 16.36
N VAL A 192 20.58 2.03 15.49
CA VAL A 192 20.49 3.46 15.68
C VAL A 192 19.33 4.00 14.83
N ILE A 193 18.46 4.81 15.41
CA ILE A 193 17.41 5.56 14.71
C ILE A 193 17.83 7.01 14.53
N PHE A 194 17.64 7.55 13.33
CA PHE A 194 17.79 8.97 13.06
C PHE A 194 16.47 9.70 13.36
N VAL A 195 16.55 10.83 14.10
CA VAL A 195 15.34 11.52 14.61
C VAL A 195 15.19 12.98 14.16
N LYS A 196 16.10 13.48 13.31
CA LYS A 196 15.94 14.79 12.65
C LYS A 196 15.24 14.62 11.31
N ASN A 197 14.69 15.70 10.79
CA ASN A 197 13.99 15.68 9.50
C ASN A 197 14.91 15.25 8.35
N TYR A 198 16.16 15.74 8.37
CA TYR A 198 17.17 15.49 7.36
C TYR A 198 18.58 15.55 7.96
N GLY A 199 19.50 14.75 7.46
CA GLY A 199 20.90 14.74 7.87
C GLY A 199 21.78 13.85 6.99
N TYR A 200 22.99 13.53 7.50
CA TYR A 200 24.00 12.81 6.74
C TYR A 200 24.66 11.71 7.60
N VAL A 201 25.09 10.67 6.89
CA VAL A 201 26.03 9.69 7.40
C VAL A 201 27.40 10.00 6.81
N PHE A 202 28.40 10.19 7.68
CA PHE A 202 29.74 10.66 7.33
C PHE A 202 30.72 9.50 7.14
N ALA A 203 31.75 9.70 6.30
CA ALA A 203 32.79 8.71 6.07
C ALA A 203 33.76 8.56 7.25
N THR A 204 33.92 9.60 8.08
CA THR A 204 34.79 9.61 9.27
C THR A 204 34.09 10.30 10.44
N LYS A 205 34.69 10.20 11.63
CA LYS A 205 34.20 10.85 12.88
C LYS A 205 34.38 12.37 12.90
N LYS A 206 34.26 13.04 11.74
CA LYS A 206 34.37 14.50 11.60
C LYS A 206 33.16 15.02 10.82
N SER A 207 32.57 16.12 11.25
CA SER A 207 31.38 16.72 10.59
C SER A 207 31.67 17.35 9.22
N ASN A 208 32.94 17.59 8.88
CA ASN A 208 33.39 18.06 7.57
C ASN A 208 33.96 16.94 6.69
N ALA A 209 33.75 15.68 7.06
CA ALA A 209 34.16 14.52 6.27
C ALA A 209 33.27 14.33 5.04
N GLY A 210 33.75 13.50 4.10
CA GLY A 210 32.94 13.04 2.98
C GLY A 210 31.63 12.38 3.46
N ILE A 211 30.58 12.52 2.66
CA ILE A 211 29.24 11.97 2.94
C ILE A 211 29.12 10.60 2.28
N ILE A 212 28.70 9.58 3.05
CA ILE A 212 28.34 8.26 2.54
C ILE A 212 26.94 8.29 1.91
N SER A 213 25.96 8.87 2.61
CA SER A 213 24.62 9.15 2.11
C SER A 213 23.94 10.23 2.95
N ASP A 214 22.83 10.73 2.44
CA ASP A 214 21.85 11.38 3.28
C ASP A 214 21.09 10.36 4.14
N ILE A 215 20.36 10.84 5.15
CA ILE A 215 19.45 10.07 5.99
C ILE A 215 18.25 10.94 6.38
N THR A 216 17.07 10.30 6.48
CA THR A 216 15.81 10.97 6.79
C THR A 216 15.22 10.46 8.10
N LEU A 217 14.27 11.22 8.64
CA LEU A 217 13.53 10.90 9.85
C LEU A 217 13.02 9.46 9.85
N GLY A 218 13.31 8.71 10.92
CA GLY A 218 12.92 7.30 11.06
C GLY A 218 13.87 6.29 10.40
N GLY A 219 14.94 6.74 9.72
CA GLY A 219 15.96 5.85 9.15
C GLY A 219 16.68 5.03 10.22
N LEU A 220 16.91 3.74 9.96
CA LEU A 220 17.52 2.77 10.88
C LEU A 220 18.81 2.22 10.29
N LEU A 221 19.88 2.22 11.08
CA LEU A 221 21.16 1.59 10.75
C LEU A 221 21.59 0.65 11.87
N LYS A 222 22.39 -0.36 11.53
CA LYS A 222 22.95 -1.28 12.53
C LYS A 222 24.03 -0.56 13.31
N TYR A 223 23.97 -0.63 14.63
CA TYR A 223 25.00 -0.13 15.54
C TYR A 223 26.27 -1.01 15.45
N VAL A 224 27.42 -0.37 15.38
CA VAL A 224 28.74 -1.03 15.42
C VAL A 224 29.48 -0.62 16.69
N SER A 225 29.76 0.66 16.84
CA SER A 225 30.47 1.22 18.00
C SER A 225 30.06 2.68 18.23
N GLU A 226 30.63 3.33 19.25
CA GLU A 226 30.38 4.74 19.49
C GLU A 226 31.62 5.41 20.18
N ASN A 227 31.69 6.73 20.02
CA ASN A 227 32.52 7.60 20.84
C ASN A 227 31.65 8.68 21.52
N ALA A 228 32.25 9.75 22.03
CA ALA A 228 31.51 10.82 22.70
C ALA A 228 30.47 11.49 21.76
N THR A 229 30.74 11.62 20.45
CA THR A 229 29.98 12.45 19.50
C THR A 229 29.22 11.66 18.44
N PHE A 230 29.72 10.50 18.03
CA PHE A 230 29.20 9.71 16.92
C PHE A 230 28.89 8.27 17.32
N TYR A 231 27.85 7.72 16.67
CA TYR A 231 27.69 6.28 16.49
C TYR A 231 28.37 5.87 15.18
N GLU A 232 29.14 4.77 15.22
CA GLU A 232 29.56 4.02 14.04
C GLU A 232 28.44 3.05 13.67
N VAL A 233 28.06 3.05 12.38
CA VAL A 233 26.90 2.32 11.88
C VAL A 233 27.23 1.52 10.62
N GLU A 234 26.50 0.42 10.40
CA GLU A 234 26.58 -0.42 9.22
C GLU A 234 25.25 -0.40 8.48
N TYR A 235 25.31 -0.22 7.16
CA TYR A 235 24.18 -0.33 6.24
C TYR A 235 23.79 -1.78 5.95
N PRO A 236 22.58 -2.03 5.38
CA PRO A 236 22.19 -3.38 4.97
C PRO A 236 23.13 -4.01 3.93
N ASP A 237 23.81 -3.19 3.12
CA ASP A 237 24.75 -3.58 2.07
C ASP A 237 26.22 -3.55 2.54
N LYS A 238 26.45 -3.53 3.87
CA LYS A 238 27.76 -3.57 4.52
C LYS A 238 28.62 -2.29 4.43
N ARG A 239 28.15 -1.23 3.75
CA ARG A 239 28.81 0.07 3.92
C ARG A 239 28.80 0.48 5.39
N THR A 240 29.84 1.17 5.83
CA THR A 240 29.93 1.70 7.20
C THR A 240 30.02 3.22 7.16
N GLY A 241 29.67 3.88 8.24
CA GLY A 241 29.77 5.32 8.38
C GLY A 241 29.47 5.80 9.78
N PHE A 242 29.41 7.10 9.97
CA PHE A 242 29.28 7.75 11.27
C PHE A 242 28.07 8.68 11.28
N ILE A 243 27.24 8.59 12.31
CA ILE A 243 26.07 9.44 12.52
C ILE A 243 26.19 10.16 13.87
N LYS A 244 25.82 11.44 13.91
CA LYS A 244 25.91 12.24 15.15
C LYS A 244 24.94 11.75 16.22
N LYS A 245 25.42 11.64 17.45
CA LYS A 245 24.57 11.28 18.62
C LYS A 245 23.54 12.35 18.94
N SER A 246 23.79 13.62 18.62
CA SER A 246 22.83 14.73 18.77
C SER A 246 21.62 14.64 17.81
N GLU A 247 21.70 13.77 16.79
CA GLU A 247 20.68 13.62 15.74
C GLU A 247 20.03 12.23 15.74
N SER A 248 20.48 11.33 16.65
CA SER A 248 20.13 9.91 16.61
C SER A 248 20.19 9.27 18.01
N PHE A 249 19.54 8.13 18.16
CA PHE A 249 19.50 7.37 19.41
C PHE A 249 19.65 5.88 19.15
N ILE A 250 20.07 5.12 20.17
CA ILE A 250 19.89 3.67 20.17
C ILE A 250 18.40 3.35 20.08
N TYR A 251 17.98 2.65 19.04
CA TYR A 251 16.57 2.45 18.68
C TYR A 251 15.74 1.85 19.81
N LYS A 252 16.26 0.81 20.50
CA LYS A 252 15.56 0.20 21.63
C LYS A 252 15.30 1.21 22.74
N ASN A 253 16.32 2.01 23.11
CA ASN A 253 16.20 3.01 24.17
C ASN A 253 15.22 4.12 23.78
N TRP A 254 15.34 4.62 22.55
CA TRP A 254 14.41 5.61 22.02
C TRP A 254 12.95 5.12 22.10
N LEU A 255 12.69 3.89 21.63
CA LEU A 255 11.35 3.32 21.61
C LEU A 255 10.80 3.10 23.04
N GLN A 256 11.65 2.68 24.00
CA GLN A 256 11.26 2.52 25.41
C GLN A 256 10.91 3.87 26.08
N GLN A 257 11.61 4.94 25.72
CA GLN A 257 11.40 6.28 26.28
C GLN A 257 10.18 7.01 25.67
N LEU A 258 9.64 6.55 24.53
CA LEU A 258 8.47 7.18 23.95
C LEU A 258 7.30 7.15 24.93
N GLN A 259 6.63 8.29 25.08
CA GLN A 259 5.37 8.45 25.81
C GLN A 259 4.33 9.01 24.84
N PRO A 260 3.69 8.14 24.03
CA PRO A 260 2.69 8.61 23.08
C PRO A 260 1.56 9.31 23.80
N SER A 261 1.37 10.59 23.49
CA SER A 261 0.34 11.46 24.07
C SER A 261 -0.25 12.38 23.01
N LYS A 262 -1.28 13.09 23.36
CA LYS A 262 -1.88 14.13 22.52
C LYS A 262 -0.85 15.21 22.14
N GLU A 263 -0.02 15.61 23.10
CA GLU A 263 1.03 16.64 22.96
C GLU A 263 2.20 16.13 22.09
N SER A 264 2.59 14.86 22.24
CA SER A 264 3.66 14.28 21.40
C SER A 264 3.24 14.16 19.94
N ILE A 265 1.97 13.82 19.66
CA ILE A 265 1.41 13.80 18.30
C ILE A 265 1.47 15.22 17.71
N GLU A 266 0.97 16.24 18.41
CA GLU A 266 1.02 17.63 17.95
C GLU A 266 2.46 18.10 17.72
N THR A 267 3.36 17.87 18.67
CA THR A 267 4.76 18.28 18.59
C THR A 267 5.44 17.70 17.33
N ILE A 268 5.24 16.41 17.07
CA ILE A 268 5.81 15.75 15.89
C ILE A 268 5.13 16.25 14.62
N ALA A 269 3.82 16.47 14.62
CA ALA A 269 3.08 16.99 13.47
C ALA A 269 3.56 18.39 13.08
N LYS A 270 3.62 19.32 14.02
CA LYS A 270 4.08 20.70 13.81
C LYS A 270 5.53 20.79 13.35
N ARG A 271 6.41 19.87 13.80
CA ARG A 271 7.80 19.80 13.31
C ARG A 271 7.92 19.52 11.81
N MET A 272 6.86 19.03 11.18
CA MET A 272 6.79 18.76 9.74
C MET A 272 6.11 19.87 8.94
N GLU A 273 5.68 20.97 9.56
CA GLU A 273 5.11 22.12 8.84
C GLU A 273 6.04 22.62 7.74
N GLY A 274 5.48 22.99 6.61
CA GLY A 274 6.21 23.43 5.43
C GLY A 274 6.77 22.30 4.55
N PHE A 275 6.71 21.03 4.95
CA PHE A 275 7.19 19.95 4.09
C PHE A 275 6.35 19.87 2.82
N PRO A 276 6.99 19.70 1.65
CA PRO A 276 6.29 19.69 0.37
C PRO A 276 5.37 18.46 0.26
N TYR A 277 4.22 18.67 -0.40
CA TYR A 277 3.34 17.59 -0.78
C TYR A 277 3.97 16.76 -1.89
N LEU A 278 3.97 15.45 -1.70
CA LEU A 278 4.38 14.47 -2.70
C LEU A 278 3.36 13.34 -2.72
N TRP A 279 2.62 13.18 -3.81
CA TRP A 279 1.71 12.05 -3.98
C TRP A 279 2.45 10.72 -3.82
N GLY A 280 1.97 9.85 -2.94
CA GLY A 280 2.64 8.60 -2.59
C GLY A 280 3.81 8.73 -1.61
N GLY A 281 4.20 9.95 -1.23
CA GLY A 281 5.31 10.21 -0.31
C GLY A 281 4.99 9.82 1.14
N THR A 282 6.01 9.30 1.84
CA THR A 282 5.94 8.94 3.28
C THR A 282 7.30 9.19 3.94
N SER A 283 7.94 10.29 3.62
CA SER A 283 9.25 10.65 4.18
C SER A 283 9.39 12.17 4.31
N SER A 284 10.41 12.64 5.02
CA SER A 284 10.72 14.07 5.12
C SER A 284 11.20 14.70 3.80
N LYS A 285 11.34 13.93 2.72
CA LYS A 285 11.59 14.46 1.36
C LYS A 285 10.31 14.89 0.64
N GLY A 286 9.17 14.60 1.19
CA GLY A 286 7.84 14.91 0.71
C GLY A 286 6.84 13.84 1.15
N MET A 287 5.61 14.25 1.43
CA MET A 287 4.56 13.35 1.91
C MET A 287 3.18 13.76 1.43
N ASP A 288 2.31 12.78 1.19
CA ASP A 288 0.89 13.05 1.00
C ASP A 288 0.16 13.10 2.35
N CYS A 289 -1.14 13.32 2.34
CA CYS A 289 -1.94 13.46 3.55
C CYS A 289 -1.84 12.25 4.50
N SER A 290 -1.97 11.05 3.97
CA SER A 290 -1.88 9.80 4.76
C SER A 290 -0.44 9.39 5.07
N GLY A 291 0.52 9.77 4.24
CA GLY A 291 1.95 9.63 4.51
C GLY A 291 2.41 10.53 5.66
N PHE A 292 1.88 11.75 5.74
CA PHE A 292 2.09 12.66 6.87
C PHE A 292 1.58 12.04 8.19
N THR A 293 0.32 11.63 8.25
CA THR A 293 -0.23 11.00 9.46
C THR A 293 0.57 9.74 9.83
N LYS A 294 0.96 8.93 8.83
CA LYS A 294 1.79 7.74 9.03
C LYS A 294 3.15 8.06 9.66
N MET A 295 3.83 9.13 9.21
CA MET A 295 5.10 9.56 9.78
C MET A 295 4.96 10.10 11.20
N VAL A 296 3.92 10.88 11.48
CA VAL A 296 3.62 11.37 12.84
C VAL A 296 3.43 10.20 13.80
N TYR A 297 2.63 9.21 13.42
CA TYR A 297 2.40 8.03 14.26
C TYR A 297 3.62 7.13 14.36
N LEU A 298 4.44 6.97 13.29
CA LEU A 298 5.69 6.21 13.35
C LEU A 298 6.65 6.79 14.39
N MET A 299 6.79 8.12 14.44
CA MET A 299 7.66 8.79 15.43
C MET A 299 7.07 8.77 16.85
N ASN A 300 5.82 8.36 17.01
CA ASN A 300 5.18 8.04 18.28
C ASN A 300 5.16 6.51 18.58
N GLY A 301 5.85 5.70 17.78
CA GLY A 301 5.99 4.27 18.02
C GLY A 301 4.89 3.39 17.42
N PHE A 302 4.12 3.90 16.46
CA PHE A 302 3.03 3.15 15.80
C PHE A 302 3.24 3.04 14.30
N ILE A 303 2.98 1.86 13.74
CA ILE A 303 2.80 1.68 12.29
C ILE A 303 1.31 1.64 12.02
N ILE A 304 0.83 2.55 11.20
CA ILE A 304 -0.58 2.66 10.77
C ILE A 304 -0.70 2.37 9.27
N PRO A 305 -1.91 2.07 8.76
CA PRO A 305 -2.12 1.79 7.34
C PRO A 305 -1.65 2.93 6.43
N ARG A 306 -1.32 2.59 5.18
CA ARG A 306 -0.73 3.55 4.23
C ARG A 306 -1.71 4.62 3.77
N ASP A 307 -2.88 4.24 3.32
CA ASP A 307 -3.80 5.15 2.65
C ASP A 307 -4.91 5.66 3.57
N ALA A 308 -5.38 6.89 3.38
CA ALA A 308 -6.48 7.47 4.16
C ALA A 308 -7.74 6.58 4.19
N SER A 309 -8.07 5.94 3.06
CA SER A 309 -9.19 4.99 2.94
C SER A 309 -8.97 3.66 3.70
N GLN A 310 -7.76 3.35 4.10
CA GLN A 310 -7.43 2.25 5.01
C GLN A 310 -7.35 2.74 6.45
N GLN A 311 -6.80 3.93 6.68
CA GLN A 311 -6.69 4.55 8.01
C GLN A 311 -8.07 4.74 8.65
N ILE A 312 -9.10 5.14 7.91
CA ILE A 312 -10.47 5.28 8.46
C ILE A 312 -11.04 3.97 9.02
N LYS A 313 -10.51 2.82 8.60
CA LYS A 313 -10.93 1.50 9.10
C LYS A 313 -10.24 1.09 10.40
N ALA A 314 -9.19 1.80 10.80
CA ALA A 314 -8.44 1.56 12.01
C ALA A 314 -8.97 2.40 13.18
N GLY A 315 -8.60 2.03 14.41
CA GLY A 315 -8.93 2.76 15.61
C GLY A 315 -10.42 2.75 16.00
N LYS A 316 -10.80 3.66 16.91
CA LYS A 316 -12.17 3.83 17.40
C LYS A 316 -12.82 5.02 16.70
N ALA A 317 -14.05 4.86 16.20
CA ALA A 317 -14.84 5.98 15.68
C ALA A 317 -15.17 6.95 16.83
N VAL A 318 -15.00 8.23 16.56
CA VAL A 318 -15.36 9.35 17.42
C VAL A 318 -16.13 10.36 16.59
N ASP A 319 -16.80 11.32 17.23
CA ASP A 319 -17.56 12.36 16.54
C ASP A 319 -18.70 11.82 15.65
N ALA A 320 -19.62 11.09 16.29
CA ALA A 320 -20.77 10.49 15.59
C ALA A 320 -21.72 11.54 14.96
N ASN A 321 -21.79 12.72 15.57
CA ASN A 321 -22.65 13.84 15.12
C ASN A 321 -21.99 14.68 14.01
N LEU A 322 -20.70 14.49 13.75
CA LEU A 322 -19.90 15.28 12.80
C LEU A 322 -19.85 16.78 13.14
N ASP A 323 -19.84 17.12 14.43
CA ASP A 323 -19.86 18.49 14.98
C ASP A 323 -18.53 18.88 15.68
N PHE A 324 -17.54 17.99 15.67
CA PHE A 324 -16.20 18.14 16.25
C PHE A 324 -16.15 18.21 17.79
N THR A 325 -17.30 18.16 18.49
CA THR A 325 -17.38 18.38 19.96
C THR A 325 -16.73 17.26 20.78
N THR A 326 -16.66 16.05 20.24
CA THR A 326 -16.10 14.88 20.93
C THR A 326 -14.64 14.58 20.54
N LEU A 327 -14.07 15.42 19.69
CA LEU A 327 -12.69 15.25 19.22
C LEU A 327 -11.68 15.60 20.29
N GLU A 328 -10.60 14.85 20.29
CA GLU A 328 -9.43 15.12 21.12
C GLU A 328 -8.20 15.32 20.21
N LYS A 329 -7.25 16.12 20.68
CA LYS A 329 -5.97 16.32 20.02
C LYS A 329 -5.33 14.97 19.64
N GLY A 330 -4.89 14.87 18.39
CA GLY A 330 -4.36 13.64 17.83
C GLY A 330 -5.37 12.76 17.09
N ASP A 331 -6.69 13.01 17.19
CA ASP A 331 -7.67 12.29 16.39
C ASP A 331 -7.46 12.55 14.90
N LEU A 332 -7.67 11.53 14.06
CA LEU A 332 -7.58 11.65 12.62
C LEU A 332 -8.94 12.06 12.03
N LEU A 333 -8.95 13.15 11.27
CA LEU A 333 -10.12 13.63 10.52
C LEU A 333 -10.06 13.06 9.10
N PHE A 334 -11.18 12.55 8.60
CA PHE A 334 -11.28 11.99 7.25
C PHE A 334 -12.25 12.78 6.39
N PHE A 335 -11.84 12.98 5.12
CA PHE A 335 -12.58 13.82 4.18
C PHE A 335 -12.79 13.10 2.86
N GLY A 336 -13.90 13.42 2.17
CA GLY A 336 -14.18 12.81 0.89
C GLY A 336 -15.63 12.93 0.43
N LYS A 337 -16.12 11.91 -0.25
CA LYS A 337 -17.50 11.85 -0.73
C LYS A 337 -18.32 10.98 0.20
N LYS A 338 -19.44 11.51 0.70
CA LYS A 338 -20.41 10.77 1.52
C LYS A 338 -21.04 9.64 0.70
N ALA A 339 -21.49 8.59 1.37
CA ALA A 339 -22.29 7.54 0.73
C ALA A 339 -23.59 8.11 0.21
N THR A 340 -24.07 7.57 -0.92
CA THR A 340 -25.40 7.79 -1.47
C THR A 340 -26.09 6.44 -1.64
N THR A 341 -27.35 6.42 -2.07
CA THR A 341 -28.06 5.19 -2.41
C THR A 341 -27.33 4.35 -3.46
N GLU A 342 -26.60 5.00 -4.37
CA GLU A 342 -25.92 4.34 -5.51
C GLU A 342 -24.42 4.13 -5.29
N LYS A 343 -23.77 4.94 -4.45
CA LYS A 343 -22.30 4.97 -4.32
C LYS A 343 -21.86 4.85 -2.87
N LYS A 344 -20.89 3.96 -2.63
CA LYS A 344 -20.23 3.83 -1.31
C LYS A 344 -19.43 5.09 -0.98
N GLN A 345 -19.28 5.37 0.32
CA GLN A 345 -18.39 6.42 0.83
C GLN A 345 -16.98 6.26 0.24
N ARG A 346 -16.39 7.40 -0.17
CA ARG A 346 -15.01 7.45 -0.68
C ARG A 346 -14.18 8.43 0.11
N VAL A 347 -13.24 7.94 0.89
CA VAL A 347 -12.24 8.76 1.61
C VAL A 347 -11.11 9.12 0.65
N VAL A 348 -10.74 10.40 0.61
CA VAL A 348 -9.69 10.92 -0.29
C VAL A 348 -8.65 11.76 0.44
N HIS A 349 -8.88 12.14 1.70
CA HIS A 349 -7.97 12.99 2.46
C HIS A 349 -8.05 12.68 3.95
N VAL A 350 -7.00 13.05 4.69
CA VAL A 350 -6.88 12.88 6.14
C VAL A 350 -6.02 13.98 6.73
N GLY A 351 -6.35 14.42 7.95
CA GLY A 351 -5.57 15.35 8.76
C GLY A 351 -5.55 14.91 10.23
N ILE A 352 -4.85 15.64 11.08
CA ILE A 352 -4.73 15.41 12.52
C ILE A 352 -5.35 16.60 13.25
N TRP A 353 -6.31 16.34 14.12
CA TRP A 353 -6.95 17.34 14.96
C TRP A 353 -5.99 17.89 16.02
N LEU A 354 -5.89 19.20 16.16
CA LEU A 354 -5.04 19.87 17.16
C LEU A 354 -5.78 20.24 18.45
N GLY A 355 -7.11 20.26 18.42
CA GLY A 355 -7.94 20.36 19.62
C GLY A 355 -7.80 21.68 20.39
N ASN A 356 -7.75 22.81 19.71
CA ASN A 356 -7.72 24.14 20.27
C ASN A 356 -9.03 24.89 20.01
N ASP A 357 -9.21 26.07 20.63
CA ASP A 357 -10.43 26.90 20.50
C ASP A 357 -10.68 27.39 19.07
N LYS A 358 -9.65 27.38 18.23
CA LYS A 358 -9.72 27.73 16.80
C LYS A 358 -10.18 26.57 15.93
N MET A 359 -10.45 25.40 16.48
CA MET A 359 -10.83 24.19 15.76
C MET A 359 -9.81 23.81 14.66
N GLU A 360 -8.52 23.91 14.99
CA GLU A 360 -7.44 23.66 14.04
C GLU A 360 -7.14 22.17 13.84
N PHE A 361 -6.73 21.85 12.63
CA PHE A 361 -6.17 20.57 12.25
C PHE A 361 -4.97 20.78 11.33
N ILE A 362 -4.01 19.83 11.34
CA ILE A 362 -2.81 19.87 10.51
C ILE A 362 -2.86 18.75 9.48
N HIS A 363 -2.54 19.06 8.24
CA HIS A 363 -2.59 18.12 7.12
C HIS A 363 -1.60 18.45 6.02
N ALA A 364 -1.37 17.50 5.08
CA ALA A 364 -0.56 17.77 3.89
C ALA A 364 -1.47 17.98 2.67
N SER A 365 -1.46 19.20 2.13
CA SER A 365 -2.19 19.62 0.93
C SER A 365 -1.42 20.78 0.28
N GLY A 366 -0.70 20.55 -0.84
CA GLY A 366 0.32 21.43 -1.35
C GLY A 366 1.62 21.38 -0.54
N ASN A 367 1.52 21.59 0.75
CA ASN A 367 2.53 21.37 1.77
C ASN A 367 1.86 20.91 3.07
N VAL A 368 2.64 20.59 4.10
CA VAL A 368 2.10 20.39 5.46
C VAL A 368 1.82 21.75 6.08
N HIS A 369 0.57 21.99 6.46
CA HIS A 369 0.15 23.25 7.09
C HIS A 369 -1.06 23.04 8.01
N THR A 370 -1.34 24.06 8.81
CA THR A 370 -2.48 24.10 9.74
C THR A 370 -3.65 24.84 9.08
N SER A 371 -4.83 24.22 9.10
CA SER A 371 -6.13 24.78 8.68
C SER A 371 -7.12 24.74 9.84
N SER A 372 -8.25 25.43 9.70
CA SER A 372 -9.31 25.48 10.70
C SER A 372 -10.65 24.97 10.17
N MET A 373 -11.47 24.37 11.05
CA MET A 373 -12.88 24.07 10.83
C MET A 373 -13.82 25.20 11.28
N ASN A 374 -13.29 26.24 11.92
CA ASN A 374 -14.03 27.42 12.34
C ASN A 374 -14.03 28.48 11.23
N GLU A 375 -15.24 28.83 10.76
CA GLU A 375 -15.43 29.81 9.66
C GLU A 375 -14.98 31.24 9.99
N ASN A 376 -14.78 31.55 11.28
CA ASN A 376 -14.29 32.86 11.71
C ASN A 376 -12.75 32.96 11.71
N GLU A 377 -12.03 31.86 11.45
CA GLU A 377 -10.57 31.87 11.43
C GLU A 377 -10.03 32.13 10.03
N PRO A 378 -8.92 32.87 9.89
CA PRO A 378 -8.35 33.24 8.58
C PRO A 378 -7.82 32.04 7.77
N ASN A 379 -7.55 30.92 8.43
CA ASN A 379 -7.12 29.66 7.82
C ASN A 379 -8.26 28.64 7.71
N PHE A 380 -9.51 29.10 7.63
CA PHE A 380 -10.70 28.26 7.47
C PHE A 380 -10.62 27.42 6.18
N ASP A 381 -10.86 26.13 6.29
CA ASP A 381 -10.88 25.19 5.17
C ASP A 381 -12.32 24.74 4.88
N GLU A 382 -13.06 25.60 4.20
CA GLU A 382 -14.44 25.35 3.78
C GLU A 382 -14.58 24.03 2.99
N MET A 383 -13.64 23.77 2.09
CA MET A 383 -13.69 22.56 1.27
C MET A 383 -13.61 21.29 2.12
N ASN A 384 -12.72 21.25 3.11
CA ASN A 384 -12.61 20.09 3.99
C ASN A 384 -13.77 20.01 4.98
N LYS A 385 -14.28 21.14 5.50
CA LYS A 385 -15.48 21.16 6.35
C LYS A 385 -16.69 20.54 5.65
N ASN A 386 -16.96 20.94 4.40
CA ASN A 386 -18.10 20.46 3.61
C ASN A 386 -18.02 18.97 3.23
N ARG A 387 -16.82 18.40 3.17
CA ARG A 387 -16.58 16.99 2.82
C ARG A 387 -16.12 16.12 3.99
N TYR A 388 -16.32 16.59 5.23
CA TYR A 388 -15.99 15.82 6.42
C TYR A 388 -16.83 14.55 6.53
N LEU A 389 -16.16 13.42 6.86
CA LEU A 389 -16.75 12.08 6.90
C LEU A 389 -16.72 11.44 8.30
N GLY A 390 -16.14 12.14 9.29
CA GLY A 390 -15.94 11.63 10.62
C GLY A 390 -14.48 11.40 10.99
N SER A 391 -14.25 10.98 12.21
CA SER A 391 -12.92 10.90 12.82
C SER A 391 -12.64 9.55 13.47
N LYS A 392 -11.35 9.27 13.66
CA LYS A 392 -10.86 8.07 14.35
C LYS A 392 -9.82 8.44 15.41
N ARG A 393 -9.95 7.85 16.58
CA ARG A 393 -8.96 7.89 17.66
C ARG A 393 -8.09 6.66 17.62
N TYR A 394 -6.76 6.87 17.66
CA TYR A 394 -5.77 5.79 17.66
C TYR A 394 -5.05 5.67 18.99
N LEU A 395 -4.81 6.78 19.68
CA LEU A 395 -4.16 6.76 20.98
C LEU A 395 -5.00 5.98 22.00
N ASN A 396 -4.34 5.09 22.74
CA ASN A 396 -4.94 4.23 23.76
C ASN A 396 -6.06 3.31 23.24
N VAL A 397 -6.07 3.01 21.94
CA VAL A 397 -7.06 2.14 21.32
C VAL A 397 -6.38 0.90 20.71
N LYS A 398 -6.88 -0.28 21.06
CA LYS A 398 -6.48 -1.54 20.42
C LYS A 398 -7.13 -1.67 19.05
N SER A 399 -6.34 -1.89 18.01
CA SER A 399 -6.82 -2.15 16.65
C SER A 399 -5.86 -3.12 15.95
N ALA A 400 -6.40 -4.12 15.28
CA ALA A 400 -5.62 -5.09 14.52
C ALA A 400 -4.83 -4.44 13.34
N LEU A 401 -5.23 -3.24 12.91
CA LEU A 401 -4.60 -2.49 11.84
C LEU A 401 -3.51 -1.51 12.32
N ILE A 402 -3.34 -1.36 13.64
CA ILE A 402 -2.32 -0.48 14.25
C ILE A 402 -1.30 -1.37 14.94
N ILE A 403 -0.03 -1.26 14.55
CA ILE A 403 1.06 -2.02 15.15
C ILE A 403 1.77 -1.12 16.16
N ASP A 404 1.70 -1.47 17.43
CA ASP A 404 2.50 -0.86 18.48
C ASP A 404 3.92 -1.45 18.44
N LEU A 405 4.92 -0.62 18.14
CA LEU A 405 6.31 -1.03 18.04
C LEU A 405 6.92 -1.40 19.40
N LYS A 406 6.43 -0.81 20.51
CA LYS A 406 6.88 -1.20 21.85
C LYS A 406 6.52 -2.64 22.17
N SER A 407 5.34 -3.09 21.78
CA SER A 407 4.89 -4.48 21.99
C SER A 407 5.68 -5.51 21.21
N LYS A 408 6.45 -5.09 20.20
CA LYS A 408 7.30 -5.97 19.36
C LYS A 408 8.71 -6.14 19.91
N ILE A 409 9.13 -5.29 20.87
CA ILE A 409 10.40 -5.50 21.57
C ILE A 409 10.17 -6.62 22.58
N LYS A 410 10.75 -7.79 22.32
CA LYS A 410 10.90 -8.81 23.39
C LYS A 410 11.81 -8.20 24.45
N LEU A 411 11.26 -7.99 25.66
CA LEU A 411 12.00 -7.58 26.85
C LEU A 411 13.08 -8.59 27.18
#